data_0b6ffdda8440b8bf88cae8c50eec171c
#
_entry.id   0b6ffdda8440b8bf88cae8c50eec171c
#
_cell.length_a   1.000
_cell.length_b   1.000
_cell.length_c   1.000
_cell.angle_alpha   90.00
_cell.angle_beta   90.00
_cell.angle_gamma   90.00
#
_symmetry.space_group_name_H-M   'P 1'
#
loop_
_entity.id
_entity.type
_entity.pdbx_description
1 polymer ?
#
loop_
_entity_poly.entity_id
_entity_poly.type
_entity_poly.pdbx_seq_one_letter_code
_entity_poly.pdbx_strand_id
1 'polypeptide(L)'
;NVAENFLRYASMVSARGYIHNTLGNMVVRAPHPDFEHGVAYTKHAEVSLEEMSMATLVVTDIPSSRLLHVSRCTRVGHNLTREILRLRPDINAVIHVHDDATIAFFASGGFNRLGVLSLDMPFILGKWPFYVDAHMDVEDDVGPVAGFIQDTNTVVLLGHGVTTLGRTLSEAYH
;
A
#
# COMPACT_ATOMS: atom_id res chain seq x y z
N ASN A 1 1.30 2.43 19.97
CA ASN A 1 1.26 3.66 19.20
C ASN A 1 1.29 3.36 17.70
N VAL A 2 1.09 4.36 16.82
CA VAL A 2 1.02 4.16 15.35
C VAL A 2 2.34 3.60 14.80
N ALA A 3 3.46 4.14 15.23
CA ALA A 3 4.78 3.71 14.79
C ALA A 3 5.09 2.25 15.15
N GLU A 4 4.83 1.85 16.38
CA GLU A 4 5.02 0.46 16.84
C GLU A 4 4.12 -0.50 16.08
N ASN A 5 2.86 -0.11 15.84
CA ASN A 5 1.93 -0.91 15.08
C ASN A 5 2.37 -1.04 13.61
N PHE A 6 2.87 0.04 13.01
CA PHE A 6 3.49 0.02 11.69
C PHE A 6 4.63 -1.00 11.61
N LEU A 7 5.59 -0.92 12.52
CA LEU A 7 6.75 -1.82 12.56
C LEU A 7 6.33 -3.29 12.74
N ARG A 8 5.34 -3.54 13.59
CA ARG A 8 4.79 -4.88 13.79
C ARG A 8 4.23 -5.45 12.48
N TYR A 9 3.41 -4.70 11.75
CA TYR A 9 2.83 -5.18 10.49
C TYR A 9 3.87 -5.26 9.37
N ALA A 10 4.86 -4.37 9.32
CA ALA A 10 6.00 -4.50 8.41
C ALA A 10 6.71 -5.86 8.59
N SER A 11 6.98 -6.23 9.85
CA SER A 11 7.54 -7.55 10.17
C SER A 11 6.62 -8.71 9.78
N MET A 12 5.30 -8.58 9.98
CA MET A 12 4.33 -9.63 9.60
C MET A 12 4.24 -9.82 8.09
N VAL A 13 4.20 -8.74 7.32
CA VAL A 13 4.22 -8.77 5.84
C VAL A 13 5.48 -9.43 5.32
N SER A 14 6.63 -9.06 5.89
CA SER A 14 7.92 -9.65 5.53
C SER A 14 8.01 -11.14 5.87
N ALA A 15 7.53 -11.53 7.05
CA ALA A 15 7.50 -12.94 7.48
C ALA A 15 6.62 -13.84 6.58
N ARG A 16 5.68 -13.26 5.84
CA ARG A 16 4.88 -13.97 4.83
C ARG A 16 5.58 -14.14 3.49
N GLY A 17 6.75 -13.54 3.30
CA GLY A 17 7.49 -13.58 2.04
C GLY A 17 6.91 -12.70 0.92
N TYR A 18 6.14 -11.67 1.27
CA TYR A 18 5.55 -10.75 0.29
C TYR A 18 6.48 -9.61 -0.13
N ILE A 19 7.68 -9.56 0.43
CA ILE A 19 8.65 -8.49 0.22
C ILE A 19 9.91 -9.03 -0.42
N HIS A 20 10.37 -8.31 -1.44
CA HIS A 20 11.64 -8.54 -2.11
C HIS A 20 12.45 -7.25 -2.13
N ASN A 21 13.64 -7.27 -1.56
CA ASN A 21 14.53 -6.10 -1.48
C ASN A 21 13.83 -4.90 -0.82
N THR A 22 13.97 -3.73 -1.43
CA THR A 22 13.33 -2.49 -1.01
C THR A 22 11.94 -2.27 -1.64
N LEU A 23 11.49 -3.23 -2.45
CA LEU A 23 10.20 -3.18 -3.12
C LEU A 23 9.04 -3.35 -2.13
N GLY A 24 7.88 -2.90 -2.53
CA GLY A 24 6.72 -2.84 -1.65
C GLY A 24 6.73 -1.63 -0.72
N ASN A 25 5.56 -1.27 -0.27
CA ASN A 25 5.37 -0.12 0.60
C ASN A 25 4.17 -0.34 1.54
N MET A 26 4.21 0.37 2.64
CA MET A 26 3.11 0.41 3.58
C MET A 26 2.93 1.85 4.06
N VAL A 27 1.70 2.31 4.16
CA VAL A 27 1.38 3.63 4.67
C VAL A 27 0.24 3.55 5.66
N VAL A 28 0.33 4.35 6.72
CA VAL A 28 -0.71 4.47 7.75
C VAL A 28 -0.99 5.93 8.02
N ARG A 29 -2.26 6.31 7.92
CA ARG A 29 -2.74 7.62 8.36
C ARG A 29 -2.78 7.67 9.89
N ALA A 30 -2.30 8.76 10.45
CA ALA A 30 -2.53 9.12 11.84
C ALA A 30 -3.14 10.52 11.92
N PRO A 31 -4.10 10.75 12.81
CA PRO A 31 -4.60 12.10 13.05
C PRO A 31 -3.48 13.01 13.60
N HIS A 32 -3.51 14.27 13.20
CA HIS A 32 -2.55 15.26 13.67
C HIS A 32 -3.24 16.63 13.80
N PRO A 33 -3.04 17.38 14.89
CA PRO A 33 -3.76 18.63 15.15
C PRO A 33 -3.54 19.72 14.08
N ASP A 34 -2.35 19.74 13.48
CA ASP A 34 -1.96 20.77 12.51
C ASP A 34 -2.21 20.36 11.05
N PHE A 35 -2.75 19.15 10.80
CA PHE A 35 -2.98 18.61 9.46
C PHE A 35 -4.39 18.04 9.35
N GLU A 36 -5.25 18.71 8.59
CA GLU A 36 -6.66 18.34 8.41
C GLU A 36 -6.87 16.89 7.95
N HIS A 37 -6.01 16.42 7.04
CA HIS A 37 -6.07 15.05 6.52
C HIS A 37 -5.24 14.04 7.34
N GLY A 38 -4.66 14.49 8.48
CA GLY A 38 -3.70 13.72 9.23
C GLY A 38 -2.33 13.66 8.55
N VAL A 39 -1.48 12.79 9.07
CA VAL A 39 -0.12 12.54 8.55
C VAL A 39 0.02 11.08 8.12
N ALA A 40 0.90 10.81 7.19
CA ALA A 40 1.20 9.46 6.70
C ALA A 40 2.51 8.96 7.31
N TYR A 41 2.45 7.82 8.00
CA TYR A 41 3.62 7.05 8.40
C TYR A 41 3.94 6.07 7.28
N THR A 42 5.18 6.05 6.83
CA THR A 42 5.65 5.19 5.74
C THR A 42 7.13 4.84 5.93
N LYS A 43 7.73 4.18 4.95
CA LYS A 43 9.14 3.84 4.96
C LYS A 43 9.96 4.74 4.02
N HIS A 44 11.25 4.74 4.27
CA HIS A 44 12.25 5.23 3.33
C HIS A 44 12.26 4.35 2.07
N ALA A 45 12.36 4.95 0.88
CA ALA A 45 12.31 4.20 -0.39
C ALA A 45 13.40 3.12 -0.53
N GLU A 46 14.59 3.39 0.03
CA GLU A 46 15.76 2.52 -0.06
C GLU A 46 15.86 1.49 1.08
N VAL A 47 14.86 1.42 1.97
CA VAL A 47 14.83 0.49 3.09
C VAL A 47 13.79 -0.59 2.85
N SER A 48 14.14 -1.85 3.04
CA SER A 48 13.19 -2.96 3.03
C SER A 48 12.23 -2.88 4.23
N LEU A 49 11.01 -3.36 4.06
CA LEU A 49 10.08 -3.55 5.19
C LEU A 49 10.63 -4.52 6.23
N GLU A 50 11.53 -5.43 5.85
CA GLU A 50 12.24 -6.35 6.77
C GLU A 50 13.18 -5.60 7.72
N GLU A 51 13.73 -4.47 7.28
CA GLU A 51 14.75 -3.70 8.01
C GLU A 51 14.16 -2.48 8.73
N MET A 52 12.82 -2.39 8.76
CA MET A 52 12.15 -1.25 9.37
C MET A 52 12.42 -1.13 10.86
N SER A 53 12.71 0.09 11.27
CA SER A 53 12.93 0.49 12.65
C SER A 53 12.38 1.90 12.88
N MET A 54 12.37 2.36 14.11
CA MET A 54 12.01 3.76 14.43
C MET A 54 12.92 4.77 13.71
N ALA A 55 14.17 4.42 13.45
CA ALA A 55 15.12 5.29 12.76
C ALA A 55 14.89 5.40 11.24
N THR A 56 14.20 4.43 10.64
CA THR A 56 13.90 4.38 9.20
C THR A 56 12.43 4.73 8.88
N LEU A 57 11.65 5.01 9.91
CA LEU A 57 10.26 5.45 9.76
C LEU A 57 10.21 6.89 9.25
N VAL A 58 9.34 7.14 8.31
CA VAL A 58 9.14 8.45 7.67
C VAL A 58 7.73 8.94 7.95
N VAL A 59 7.59 10.22 8.25
CA VAL A 59 6.27 10.86 8.37
C VAL A 59 6.15 11.97 7.35
N THR A 60 5.08 11.95 6.57
CA THR A 60 4.80 12.98 5.56
C THR A 60 3.42 13.60 5.76
N ASP A 61 3.25 14.80 5.22
CA ASP A 61 1.94 15.36 4.93
C ASP A 61 1.27 14.57 3.79
N ILE A 62 -0.03 14.31 3.90
CA ILE A 62 -0.76 13.51 2.90
C ILE A 62 -0.96 14.28 1.58
N PRO A 63 -1.47 15.53 1.56
CA PRO A 63 -1.69 16.25 0.32
C PRO A 63 -0.42 16.56 -0.47
N SER A 64 0.64 16.99 0.19
CA SER A 64 1.85 17.52 -0.46
C SER A 64 3.04 16.55 -0.46
N SER A 65 2.96 15.44 0.26
CA SER A 65 4.07 14.52 0.57
C SER A 65 5.30 15.21 1.21
N ARG A 66 5.12 16.39 1.78
CA ARG A 66 6.19 17.08 2.49
C ARG A 66 6.67 16.25 3.68
N LEU A 67 7.98 16.09 3.80
CA LEU A 67 8.59 15.39 4.92
C LEU A 67 8.40 16.19 6.21
N LEU A 68 7.85 15.55 7.24
CA LEU A 68 7.62 16.13 8.56
C LEU A 68 8.59 15.57 9.58
N HIS A 69 8.91 14.26 9.46
CA HIS A 69 9.88 13.59 10.30
C HIS A 69 10.66 12.56 9.48
N VAL A 70 11.97 12.64 9.57
CA VAL A 70 12.89 11.71 8.91
C VAL A 70 14.28 11.82 9.52
N SER A 71 14.95 10.68 9.71
CA SER A 71 16.33 10.67 10.21
C SER A 71 17.36 10.83 9.09
N ARG A 72 17.15 10.27 7.90
CA ARG A 72 18.07 10.31 6.75
C ARG A 72 17.36 9.96 5.44
N CYS A 73 16.34 10.68 5.01
CA CYS A 73 15.62 10.32 3.79
C CYS A 73 15.90 11.28 2.66
N THR A 74 16.26 10.77 1.51
CA THR A 74 16.38 11.54 0.27
C THR A 74 15.19 11.32 -0.65
N ARG A 75 14.46 10.20 -0.49
CA ARG A 75 13.34 9.84 -1.36
C ARG A 75 12.30 8.99 -0.60
N VAL A 76 11.03 9.27 -0.85
CA VAL A 76 9.89 8.51 -0.35
C VAL A 76 9.10 8.00 -1.55
N GLY A 77 9.13 6.68 -1.78
CA GLY A 77 8.40 6.04 -2.87
C GLY A 77 7.02 5.58 -2.41
N HIS A 78 6.06 6.49 -2.31
CA HIS A 78 4.70 6.16 -1.88
C HIS A 78 3.60 6.97 -2.61
N ASN A 79 3.82 7.32 -3.86
CA ASN A 79 2.87 8.15 -4.60
C ASN A 79 1.49 7.52 -4.69
N LEU A 80 1.39 6.26 -5.10
CA LEU A 80 0.13 5.53 -5.18
C LEU A 80 -0.57 5.44 -3.82
N THR A 81 0.14 4.95 -2.80
CA THR A 81 -0.45 4.72 -1.47
C THR A 81 -0.89 6.01 -0.81
N ARG A 82 -0.15 7.10 -0.98
CA ARG A 82 -0.50 8.43 -0.50
C ARG A 82 -1.72 8.99 -1.23
N GLU A 83 -1.78 8.85 -2.55
CA GLU A 83 -2.93 9.30 -3.36
C GLU A 83 -4.21 8.54 -2.95
N ILE A 84 -4.11 7.24 -2.69
CA ILE A 84 -5.22 6.47 -2.13
C ILE A 84 -5.69 7.07 -0.81
N LEU A 85 -4.79 7.36 0.12
CA LEU A 85 -5.17 8.00 1.39
C LEU A 85 -5.83 9.36 1.17
N ARG A 86 -5.36 10.14 0.21
CA ARG A 86 -5.93 11.46 -0.11
C ARG A 86 -7.37 11.34 -0.63
N LEU A 87 -7.63 10.38 -1.50
CA LEU A 87 -8.93 10.17 -2.16
C LEU A 87 -9.94 9.39 -1.32
N ARG A 88 -9.45 8.60 -0.35
CA ARG A 88 -10.25 7.72 0.50
C ARG A 88 -10.09 8.10 1.98
N PRO A 89 -10.86 9.07 2.49
CA PRO A 89 -10.79 9.48 3.90
C PRO A 89 -11.24 8.38 4.88
N ASP A 90 -11.99 7.39 4.41
CA ASP A 90 -12.40 6.21 5.16
C ASP A 90 -11.28 5.18 5.33
N ILE A 91 -10.21 5.25 4.53
CA ILE A 91 -9.05 4.36 4.57
C ILE A 91 -7.92 5.00 5.40
N ASN A 92 -7.38 4.22 6.33
CA ASN A 92 -6.26 4.65 7.16
C ASN A 92 -4.99 3.81 6.99
N ALA A 93 -5.06 2.69 6.25
CA ALA A 93 -3.91 1.85 5.97
C ALA A 93 -3.93 1.36 4.53
N VAL A 94 -2.78 1.39 3.87
CA VAL A 94 -2.57 0.82 2.54
C VAL A 94 -1.29 0.01 2.57
N ILE A 95 -1.36 -1.21 2.06
CA ILE A 95 -0.21 -2.12 1.94
C ILE A 95 -0.04 -2.48 0.46
N HIS A 96 1.13 -2.20 -0.08
CA HIS A 96 1.53 -2.58 -1.43
C HIS A 96 2.67 -3.58 -1.36
N VAL A 97 2.49 -4.74 -1.98
CA VAL A 97 3.46 -5.84 -2.01
C VAL A 97 3.66 -6.39 -3.41
N HIS A 98 4.85 -6.92 -3.65
CA HIS A 98 5.21 -7.62 -4.88
C HIS A 98 5.11 -9.13 -4.65
N ASP A 99 3.89 -9.63 -4.44
CA ASP A 99 3.62 -11.04 -4.16
C ASP A 99 3.88 -11.92 -5.39
N ASP A 100 4.82 -12.85 -5.27
CA ASP A 100 5.23 -13.76 -6.34
C ASP A 100 4.08 -14.60 -6.89
N ALA A 101 3.18 -15.05 -6.03
CA ALA A 101 2.05 -15.89 -6.46
C ALA A 101 1.09 -15.08 -7.34
N THR A 102 0.78 -13.84 -6.96
CA THR A 102 -0.05 -12.94 -7.76
C THR A 102 0.63 -12.60 -9.09
N ILE A 103 1.91 -12.24 -9.05
CA ILE A 103 2.67 -11.90 -10.26
C ILE A 103 2.72 -13.11 -11.21
N ALA A 104 3.09 -14.29 -10.70
CA ALA A 104 3.20 -15.52 -11.50
C ALA A 104 1.84 -15.94 -12.09
N PHE A 105 0.76 -15.84 -11.33
CA PHE A 105 -0.58 -16.18 -11.80
C PHE A 105 -0.96 -15.35 -13.04
N PHE A 106 -0.81 -14.04 -12.97
CA PHE A 106 -1.16 -13.16 -14.09
C PHE A 106 -0.15 -13.19 -15.24
N ALA A 107 1.12 -13.52 -14.98
CA ALA A 107 2.15 -13.68 -16.01
C ALA A 107 2.05 -15.00 -16.78
N SER A 108 1.47 -16.04 -16.19
CA SER A 108 1.55 -17.41 -16.71
C SER A 108 0.60 -17.76 -17.86
N GLY A 109 -0.30 -16.87 -18.28
CA GLY A 109 -1.07 -17.29 -19.40
C GLY A 109 -2.39 -16.61 -19.71
N GLY A 110 -2.40 -15.31 -19.81
CA GLY A 110 -3.54 -14.59 -20.38
C GLY A 110 -4.70 -14.38 -19.41
N PHE A 111 -4.51 -14.64 -18.14
CA PHE A 111 -5.46 -14.22 -17.12
C PHE A 111 -5.28 -12.73 -16.83
N ASN A 112 -6.37 -11.99 -16.87
CA ASN A 112 -6.41 -10.57 -16.52
C ASN A 112 -7.36 -10.28 -15.36
N ARG A 113 -8.00 -11.32 -14.81
CA ARG A 113 -8.90 -11.25 -13.65
C ARG A 113 -8.90 -12.55 -12.88
N LEU A 114 -9.11 -12.47 -11.58
CA LEU A 114 -9.45 -13.60 -10.72
C LEU A 114 -10.96 -13.85 -10.76
N GLY A 115 -11.36 -15.11 -10.93
CA GLY A 115 -12.70 -15.54 -10.60
C GLY A 115 -12.88 -15.71 -9.09
N VAL A 116 -14.07 -16.04 -8.63
CA VAL A 116 -14.32 -16.45 -7.25
C VAL A 116 -13.69 -17.82 -7.02
N LEU A 117 -12.60 -17.86 -6.26
CA LEU A 117 -11.83 -19.08 -6.01
C LEU A 117 -12.27 -19.80 -4.73
N SER A 118 -12.90 -19.10 -3.80
CA SER A 118 -13.43 -19.64 -2.56
C SER A 118 -14.66 -18.88 -2.10
N LEU A 119 -15.46 -19.51 -1.22
CA LEU A 119 -16.62 -18.87 -0.61
C LEU A 119 -16.24 -17.69 0.30
N ASP A 120 -15.04 -17.72 0.85
CA ASP A 120 -14.56 -16.68 1.77
C ASP A 120 -14.11 -15.42 1.04
N MET A 121 -13.71 -15.53 -0.23
CA MET A 121 -13.16 -14.44 -1.02
C MET A 121 -14.05 -13.18 -1.05
N PRO A 122 -15.37 -13.25 -1.32
CA PRO A 122 -16.23 -12.08 -1.29
C PRO A 122 -16.34 -11.42 0.09
N PHE A 123 -16.26 -12.21 1.17
CA PHE A 123 -16.33 -11.71 2.54
C PHE A 123 -15.02 -11.01 2.95
N ILE A 124 -13.88 -11.55 2.55
CA ILE A 124 -12.55 -10.99 2.85
C ILE A 124 -12.32 -9.72 2.06
N LEU A 125 -12.57 -9.74 0.75
CA LEU A 125 -12.32 -8.60 -0.11
C LEU A 125 -13.32 -7.45 0.09
N GLY A 126 -14.56 -7.76 0.49
CA GLY A 126 -15.65 -6.79 0.67
C GLY A 126 -16.11 -6.11 -0.62
N LYS A 127 -15.17 -5.69 -1.44
CA LYS A 127 -15.37 -5.11 -2.78
C LYS A 127 -14.54 -5.89 -3.80
N TRP A 128 -14.98 -5.90 -5.07
CA TRP A 128 -14.21 -6.56 -6.12
C TRP A 128 -12.85 -5.88 -6.33
N PRO A 129 -11.79 -6.67 -6.59
CA PRO A 129 -10.50 -6.12 -6.96
C PRO A 129 -10.60 -5.31 -8.25
N PHE A 130 -9.87 -4.20 -8.30
CA PHE A 130 -9.62 -3.48 -9.54
C PHE A 130 -8.29 -3.94 -10.12
N TYR A 131 -8.24 -4.11 -11.45
CA TYR A 131 -7.06 -4.59 -12.16
C TYR A 131 -6.48 -3.47 -13.00
N VAL A 132 -5.22 -3.14 -12.75
CA VAL A 132 -4.48 -2.13 -13.51
C VAL A 132 -3.58 -2.83 -14.52
N ASP A 133 -3.71 -2.45 -15.79
CA ASP A 133 -2.90 -3.00 -16.87
C ASP A 133 -1.40 -2.75 -16.63
N ALA A 134 -0.58 -3.74 -17.05
CA ALA A 134 0.88 -3.71 -16.82
C ALA A 134 1.61 -2.52 -17.47
N HIS A 135 1.00 -1.87 -18.47
CA HIS A 135 1.56 -0.69 -19.13
C HIS A 135 1.22 0.63 -18.42
N MET A 136 0.35 0.60 -17.41
CA MET A 136 -0.01 1.80 -16.62
C MET A 136 0.90 1.90 -15.40
N ASP A 137 1.76 2.90 -15.38
CA ASP A 137 2.59 3.20 -14.21
C ASP A 137 1.88 4.18 -13.27
N VAL A 138 1.03 3.64 -12.40
CA VAL A 138 0.29 4.42 -11.41
C VAL A 138 1.14 4.88 -10.21
N GLU A 139 2.41 4.47 -10.15
CA GLU A 139 3.36 5.00 -9.18
C GLU A 139 3.98 6.32 -9.66
N ASP A 140 4.24 6.44 -10.95
CA ASP A 140 4.76 7.67 -11.56
C ASP A 140 3.64 8.65 -11.92
N ASP A 141 2.51 8.15 -12.46
CA ASP A 141 1.31 8.93 -12.77
C ASP A 141 0.10 8.45 -11.96
N VAL A 142 -0.20 9.14 -10.87
CA VAL A 142 -1.35 8.84 -9.99
C VAL A 142 -2.69 9.36 -10.51
N GLY A 143 -2.73 10.07 -11.62
CA GLY A 143 -3.96 10.65 -12.18
C GLY A 143 -5.07 9.62 -12.38
N PRO A 144 -4.81 8.44 -12.98
CA PRO A 144 -5.80 7.39 -13.17
C PRO A 144 -6.42 6.80 -11.89
N VAL A 145 -5.73 6.91 -10.74
CA VAL A 145 -6.16 6.33 -9.45
C VAL A 145 -7.54 6.86 -9.05
N ALA A 146 -7.81 8.14 -9.26
CA ALA A 146 -9.09 8.76 -8.93
C ALA A 146 -10.28 8.08 -9.63
N GLY A 147 -10.08 7.51 -10.82
CA GLY A 147 -11.12 6.89 -11.62
C GLY A 147 -11.57 5.50 -11.10
N PHE A 148 -10.74 4.81 -10.31
CA PHE A 148 -11.07 3.44 -9.89
C PHE A 148 -11.07 3.23 -8.38
N ILE A 149 -10.45 4.11 -7.61
CA ILE A 149 -10.18 3.82 -6.18
C ILE A 149 -11.43 3.86 -5.29
N GLN A 150 -12.53 4.47 -5.75
CA GLN A 150 -13.73 4.62 -4.93
C GLN A 150 -14.47 3.29 -4.67
N ASP A 151 -14.38 2.37 -5.61
CA ASP A 151 -15.17 1.14 -5.64
C ASP A 151 -14.36 -0.13 -5.34
N THR A 152 -13.13 0.00 -4.84
CA THR A 152 -12.29 -1.15 -4.51
C THR A 152 -11.55 -0.95 -3.20
N ASN A 153 -11.23 -2.09 -2.53
CA ASN A 153 -10.28 -2.16 -1.43
C ASN A 153 -9.05 -3.01 -1.79
N THR A 154 -9.01 -3.53 -3.02
CA THR A 154 -7.88 -4.32 -3.52
C THR A 154 -7.59 -3.93 -4.97
N VAL A 155 -6.37 -3.52 -5.22
CA VAL A 155 -5.87 -3.18 -6.55
C VAL A 155 -4.80 -4.18 -6.95
N VAL A 156 -5.02 -4.90 -8.03
CA VAL A 156 -4.03 -5.79 -8.63
C VAL A 156 -3.34 -5.04 -9.75
N LEU A 157 -2.04 -4.83 -9.60
CA LEU A 157 -1.19 -4.24 -10.62
C LEU A 157 -0.59 -5.39 -11.44
N LEU A 158 -1.11 -5.62 -12.64
CA LEU A 158 -0.72 -6.75 -13.48
C LEU A 158 0.79 -6.73 -13.77
N GLY A 159 1.47 -7.83 -13.48
CA GLY A 159 2.92 -7.95 -13.61
C GLY A 159 3.76 -7.19 -12.56
N HIS A 160 3.11 -6.61 -11.54
CA HIS A 160 3.78 -5.78 -10.54
C HIS A 160 3.51 -6.26 -9.11
N GLY A 161 2.25 -6.45 -8.73
CA GLY A 161 1.89 -6.86 -7.37
C GLY A 161 0.45 -6.53 -7.00
N VAL A 162 0.21 -6.39 -5.71
CA VAL A 162 -1.12 -6.10 -5.17
C VAL A 162 -1.05 -4.99 -4.12
N THR A 163 -2.10 -4.17 -4.10
CA THR A 163 -2.29 -3.10 -3.11
C THR A 163 -3.61 -3.35 -2.39
N THR A 164 -3.57 -3.42 -1.08
CA THR A 164 -4.74 -3.61 -0.23
C THR A 164 -5.00 -2.38 0.65
N LEU A 165 -6.27 -2.09 0.86
CA LEU A 165 -6.75 -0.93 1.59
C LEU A 165 -7.55 -1.35 2.80
N GLY A 166 -7.37 -0.67 3.93
CA GLY A 166 -8.13 -0.93 5.14
C GLY A 166 -8.34 0.31 6.00
N ARG A 167 -9.39 0.27 6.81
CA ARG A 167 -9.60 1.27 7.88
C ARG A 167 -8.57 1.11 8.99
N THR A 168 -7.95 -0.05 9.06
CA THR A 168 -6.86 -0.39 9.97
C THR A 168 -5.78 -1.19 9.25
N LEU A 169 -4.58 -1.27 9.82
CA LEU A 169 -3.52 -2.16 9.32
C LEU A 169 -3.95 -3.63 9.31
N SER A 170 -4.74 -4.05 10.29
CA SER A 170 -5.28 -5.42 10.34
C SER A 170 -6.19 -5.71 9.15
N GLU A 171 -7.08 -4.78 8.80
CA GLU A 171 -7.98 -4.94 7.66
C GLU A 171 -7.22 -4.95 6.32
N ALA A 172 -6.21 -4.10 6.17
CA ALA A 172 -5.38 -4.08 4.97
C ALA A 172 -4.49 -5.32 4.83
N TYR A 173 -4.08 -5.93 5.96
CA TYR A 173 -3.19 -7.10 5.99
C TYR A 173 -3.93 -8.43 5.71
N HIS A 174 -5.18 -8.59 6.19
CA HIS A 174 -5.98 -9.80 6.03
C HIS A 174 -6.88 -9.77 4.80
#